data_87b897c6f54a6a2cc4673623030d511c
#
_entry.id   87b897c6f54a6a2cc4673623030d511c
#
_cell.length_a   1.000
_cell.length_b   1.000
_cell.length_c   1.000
_cell.angle_alpha   90.00
_cell.angle_beta   90.00
_cell.angle_gamma   90.00
#
_symmetry.space_group_name_H-M   'P 1'
#
loop_
_entity.id
_entity.type
_entity.pdbx_description
1 polymer ?
#
loop_
_entity_poly.entity_id
_entity_poly.type
_entity_poly.pdbx_seq_one_letter_code
_entity_poly.pdbx_strand_id
1 'polypeptide(L)'
;TIIQLQLGLYQPMVRLIMLGLVRNRILFTLLSVNFFFISNSNATDRHFNLGKLATKEEVSGWDIDIRPDGLGAPVGSGSALLGEEIYVEQCAACHGDFGEGVDRWPVLIGGEDSLNTHDPEKTTGSYWPYASTIYDYIYRAMPFGAAQSLSYDETYQIVAYLLYMNDIIDEEFVLTENNIGKIEMPNRDGFLLPDPRPDVLNFNGQPCMKNCNVSTNIIGKARDIDVTPEDDSS
;
A
#
# COMPACT_ATOMS: atom_id res chain seq x y z
N THR A 1 -79.51 54.66 -4.92
CA THR A 1 -79.76 53.38 -4.14
C THR A 1 -78.93 52.22 -4.66
N ILE A 2 -78.56 52.15 -5.95
CA ILE A 2 -77.78 51.02 -6.55
C ILE A 2 -76.27 51.10 -6.25
N ILE A 3 -75.70 52.32 -6.04
CA ILE A 3 -74.28 52.52 -5.74
C ILE A 3 -73.93 52.12 -4.33
N GLN A 4 -74.83 52.27 -3.39
CA GLN A 4 -74.63 51.86 -1.98
C GLN A 4 -74.62 50.34 -1.78
N LEU A 5 -75.34 49.57 -2.61
CA LEU A 5 -75.34 48.10 -2.55
C LEU A 5 -74.05 47.46 -3.09
N GLN A 6 -73.46 48.09 -4.12
CA GLN A 6 -72.20 47.58 -4.70
C GLN A 6 -71.00 47.77 -3.75
N LEU A 7 -70.94 48.88 -2.98
CA LEU A 7 -69.87 49.11 -2.01
C LEU A 7 -69.96 48.17 -0.81
N GLY A 8 -71.15 47.73 -0.42
CA GLY A 8 -71.37 46.78 0.71
C GLY A 8 -70.85 45.39 0.45
N LEU A 9 -70.89 44.91 -0.78
CA LEU A 9 -70.43 43.55 -1.16
C LEU A 9 -68.92 43.49 -1.43
N TYR A 10 -68.29 44.62 -1.75
CA TYR A 10 -66.87 44.69 -2.07
C TYR A 10 -65.95 44.66 -0.77
N GLN A 11 -66.44 45.19 0.31
CA GLN A 11 -65.67 45.24 1.58
C GLN A 11 -65.40 43.86 2.19
N PRO A 12 -66.29 42.89 2.28
CA PRO A 12 -65.98 41.57 2.83
C PRO A 12 -65.06 40.76 1.91
N MET A 13 -65.14 40.89 0.62
CA MET A 13 -64.28 40.16 -0.32
C MET A 13 -62.85 40.62 -0.28
N VAL A 14 -62.57 41.95 -0.18
CA VAL A 14 -61.23 42.49 -0.01
C VAL A 14 -60.63 42.10 1.35
N ARG A 15 -61.44 42.02 2.44
CA ARG A 15 -60.98 41.56 3.72
C ARG A 15 -60.60 40.05 3.68
N LEU A 16 -61.35 39.23 2.98
CA LEU A 16 -61.01 37.79 2.85
C LEU A 16 -59.72 37.58 2.07
N ILE A 17 -59.51 38.32 1.00
CA ILE A 17 -58.28 38.25 0.19
C ILE A 17 -57.08 38.74 1.00
N MET A 18 -57.19 39.84 1.75
CA MET A 18 -56.12 40.36 2.60
C MET A 18 -55.76 39.41 3.73
N LEU A 19 -56.75 38.81 4.41
CA LEU A 19 -56.53 37.78 5.40
C LEU A 19 -55.84 36.55 4.86
N GLY A 20 -56.16 36.13 3.65
CA GLY A 20 -55.49 35.00 2.93
C GLY A 20 -54.03 35.31 2.61
N LEU A 21 -53.73 36.52 2.16
CA LEU A 21 -52.35 36.95 1.84
C LEU A 21 -51.49 37.08 3.10
N VAL A 22 -52.02 37.61 4.19
CA VAL A 22 -51.32 37.72 5.48
C VAL A 22 -51.06 36.33 6.05
N ARG A 23 -52.05 35.42 6.02
CA ARG A 23 -51.88 34.02 6.46
C ARG A 23 -50.82 33.27 5.67
N ASN A 24 -50.79 33.42 4.34
CA ASN A 24 -49.79 32.79 3.51
C ASN A 24 -48.38 33.38 3.74
N ARG A 25 -48.26 34.66 3.96
CA ARG A 25 -46.96 35.28 4.33
C ARG A 25 -46.45 34.82 5.68
N ILE A 26 -47.31 34.70 6.69
CA ILE A 26 -46.94 34.17 8.00
C ILE A 26 -46.54 32.68 7.90
N LEU A 27 -47.26 31.90 7.12
CA LEU A 27 -46.87 30.48 6.89
C LEU A 27 -45.50 30.36 6.17
N PHE A 28 -45.25 31.22 5.18
CA PHE A 28 -43.97 31.25 4.46
C PHE A 28 -42.80 31.69 5.35
N THR A 29 -43.00 32.69 6.22
CA THR A 29 -41.99 33.11 7.16
C THR A 29 -41.73 32.04 8.24
N LEU A 30 -42.74 31.37 8.76
CA LEU A 30 -42.60 30.28 9.70
C LEU A 30 -41.87 29.06 9.07
N LEU A 31 -42.14 28.75 7.80
CA LEU A 31 -41.44 27.69 7.06
C LEU A 31 -39.97 28.06 6.81
N SER A 32 -39.68 29.33 6.44
CA SER A 32 -38.30 29.74 6.19
C SER A 32 -37.46 29.84 7.46
N VAL A 33 -38.04 30.19 8.60
CA VAL A 33 -37.36 30.20 9.89
C VAL A 33 -37.00 28.76 10.32
N ASN A 34 -37.89 27.78 10.10
CA ASN A 34 -37.56 26.37 10.38
C ASN A 34 -36.48 25.82 9.47
N PHE A 35 -36.38 26.27 8.21
CA PHE A 35 -35.32 25.83 7.31
C PHE A 35 -33.93 26.34 7.72
N PHE A 36 -33.85 27.51 8.38
CA PHE A 36 -32.60 28.05 8.91
C PHE A 36 -32.10 27.32 10.17
N PHE A 37 -32.97 26.68 10.94
CA PHE A 37 -32.58 25.93 12.14
C PHE A 37 -32.09 24.49 11.88
N ILE A 38 -32.29 23.95 10.68
CA ILE A 38 -31.87 22.57 10.33
C ILE A 38 -30.40 22.49 9.90
N SER A 39 -29.73 23.63 9.66
CA SER A 39 -28.39 23.66 9.03
C SER A 39 -27.21 23.64 10.01
N ASN A 40 -27.42 23.53 11.29
CA ASN A 40 -26.34 23.43 12.27
C ASN A 40 -26.37 22.08 13.02
N SER A 41 -26.38 20.97 12.27
CA SER A 41 -25.82 19.75 12.81
C SER A 41 -24.31 19.90 12.79
N ASN A 42 -23.73 20.58 13.76
CA ASN A 42 -22.34 20.34 14.11
C ASN A 42 -22.24 18.85 14.38
N ALA A 43 -21.62 18.11 13.46
CA ALA A 43 -21.09 16.80 13.78
C ALA A 43 -20.11 17.05 14.92
N THR A 44 -20.58 16.90 16.14
CA THR A 44 -19.68 16.87 17.29
C THR A 44 -18.73 15.74 16.98
N ASP A 45 -17.46 16.06 16.80
CA ASP A 45 -16.38 15.08 16.83
C ASP A 45 -16.63 14.19 18.05
N ARG A 46 -17.16 13.00 17.79
CA ARG A 46 -17.38 12.02 18.86
C ARG A 46 -16.00 11.50 19.22
N HIS A 47 -15.31 12.21 20.09
CA HIS A 47 -14.13 11.68 20.76
C HIS A 47 -14.55 10.50 21.61
N PHE A 48 -14.33 9.31 21.11
CA PHE A 48 -14.57 8.08 21.88
C PHE A 48 -13.55 7.87 22.99
N ASN A 49 -12.64 8.82 23.19
CA ASN A 49 -11.49 8.75 24.12
C ASN A 49 -10.62 7.49 23.90
N LEU A 50 -10.56 7.01 22.67
CA LEU A 50 -9.72 5.89 22.28
C LEU A 50 -8.42 6.44 21.70
N GLY A 51 -7.30 5.97 22.25
CA GLY A 51 -5.98 6.41 21.83
C GLY A 51 -5.60 7.82 22.30
N LYS A 52 -4.43 8.22 21.91
CA LYS A 52 -3.85 9.57 22.09
C LYS A 52 -3.20 10.00 20.79
N LEU A 53 -2.99 11.30 20.61
CA LEU A 53 -2.17 11.78 19.50
C LEU A 53 -0.73 11.26 19.68
N ALA A 54 -0.19 10.69 18.61
CA ALA A 54 1.20 10.24 18.59
C ALA A 54 2.13 11.44 18.68
N THR A 55 3.24 11.31 19.41
CA THR A 55 4.29 12.31 19.41
C THR A 55 5.11 12.23 18.11
N LYS A 56 5.92 13.24 17.83
CA LYS A 56 6.80 13.22 16.65
C LYS A 56 7.79 12.07 16.71
N GLU A 57 8.29 11.76 17.91
CA GLU A 57 9.23 10.67 18.16
C GLU A 57 8.56 9.30 17.93
N GLU A 58 7.30 9.14 18.37
CA GLU A 58 6.52 7.93 18.09
C GLU A 58 6.28 7.77 16.59
N VAL A 59 5.95 8.84 15.88
CA VAL A 59 5.75 8.80 14.41
C VAL A 59 7.06 8.47 13.70
N SER A 60 8.17 9.13 14.05
CA SER A 60 9.47 8.92 13.37
C SER A 60 9.99 7.49 13.51
N GLY A 61 9.62 6.79 14.58
CA GLY A 61 9.97 5.37 14.75
C GLY A 61 9.25 4.41 13.81
N TRP A 62 8.13 4.85 13.23
CA TRP A 62 7.32 4.08 12.27
C TRP A 62 7.44 4.56 10.83
N ASP A 63 7.78 5.84 10.65
CA ASP A 63 7.91 6.51 9.34
C ASP A 63 9.31 6.26 8.76
N ILE A 64 9.59 5.00 8.45
CA ILE A 64 10.86 4.50 7.93
C ILE A 64 10.69 3.82 6.56
N ASP A 65 9.51 3.90 5.95
CA ASP A 65 9.23 3.30 4.65
C ASP A 65 9.85 4.10 3.49
N ILE A 66 10.28 3.37 2.47
CA ILE A 66 10.85 3.94 1.26
C ILE A 66 9.96 3.58 0.08
N ARG A 67 9.51 4.62 -0.64
CA ARG A 67 8.64 4.46 -1.79
C ARG A 67 9.42 3.97 -3.03
N PRO A 68 8.69 3.41 -4.03
CA PRO A 68 9.30 2.98 -5.29
C PRO A 68 10.10 4.06 -6.02
N ASP A 69 9.70 5.33 -5.88
CA ASP A 69 10.39 6.49 -6.47
C ASP A 69 11.61 6.96 -5.65
N GLY A 70 11.92 6.29 -4.54
CA GLY A 70 13.00 6.62 -3.62
C GLY A 70 12.65 7.64 -2.56
N LEU A 71 11.42 8.18 -2.55
CA LEU A 71 11.01 9.10 -1.48
C LEU A 71 10.98 8.37 -0.14
N GLY A 72 11.55 8.99 0.90
CA GLY A 72 11.72 8.38 2.22
C GLY A 72 13.09 7.71 2.40
N ALA A 73 13.87 7.53 1.33
CA ALA A 73 15.23 6.99 1.46
C ALA A 73 16.09 7.88 2.36
N PRO A 74 16.73 7.32 3.40
CA PRO A 74 17.57 8.10 4.28
C PRO A 74 18.82 8.58 3.56
N VAL A 75 19.39 9.70 4.03
CA VAL A 75 20.64 10.23 3.50
C VAL A 75 21.76 9.22 3.75
N GLY A 76 22.46 8.82 2.69
CA GLY A 76 23.55 7.85 2.76
C GLY A 76 24.04 7.46 1.37
N SER A 77 25.09 6.61 1.32
CA SER A 77 25.71 6.17 0.08
C SER A 77 26.43 4.84 0.24
N GLY A 78 26.53 4.09 -0.86
CA GLY A 78 27.29 2.86 -0.91
C GLY A 78 27.69 2.44 -2.33
N SER A 79 28.81 1.72 -2.45
CA SER A 79 29.23 1.07 -3.68
C SER A 79 29.30 -0.45 -3.50
N ALA A 80 29.30 -1.19 -4.60
CA ALA A 80 29.40 -2.64 -4.56
C ALA A 80 30.71 -3.10 -3.88
N LEU A 81 31.82 -2.44 -4.18
CA LEU A 81 33.11 -2.74 -3.60
C LEU A 81 33.12 -2.69 -2.05
N LEU A 82 32.44 -1.68 -1.47
CA LEU A 82 32.33 -1.57 -0.02
C LEU A 82 31.28 -2.54 0.55
N GLY A 83 30.29 -2.89 -0.28
CA GLY A 83 29.22 -3.80 0.11
C GLY A 83 29.65 -5.26 0.22
N GLU A 84 30.66 -5.68 -0.56
CA GLU A 84 31.16 -7.05 -0.53
C GLU A 84 31.64 -7.46 0.87
N GLU A 85 32.46 -6.64 1.52
CA GLU A 85 33.01 -6.96 2.85
C GLU A 85 31.88 -7.11 3.88
N ILE A 86 30.90 -6.19 3.87
CA ILE A 86 29.76 -6.23 4.80
C ILE A 86 28.85 -7.41 4.49
N TYR A 87 28.64 -7.71 3.21
CA TYR A 87 27.83 -8.85 2.80
C TYR A 87 28.42 -10.17 3.29
N VAL A 88 29.72 -10.37 3.13
CA VAL A 88 30.42 -11.56 3.61
C VAL A 88 30.29 -11.69 5.13
N GLU A 89 30.40 -10.58 5.85
CA GLU A 89 30.32 -10.59 7.32
C GLU A 89 28.88 -10.84 7.84
N GLN A 90 27.87 -10.22 7.21
CA GLN A 90 26.53 -10.13 7.77
C GLN A 90 25.49 -11.01 7.07
N CYS A 91 25.73 -11.43 5.82
CA CYS A 91 24.73 -12.07 4.96
C CYS A 91 25.14 -13.46 4.48
N ALA A 92 26.42 -13.67 4.14
CA ALA A 92 26.92 -14.87 3.48
C ALA A 92 26.67 -16.16 4.26
N ALA A 93 26.68 -16.11 5.58
CA ALA A 93 26.41 -17.29 6.41
C ALA A 93 25.06 -17.96 6.12
N CYS A 94 24.09 -17.17 5.64
CA CYS A 94 22.76 -17.67 5.25
C CYS A 94 22.58 -17.69 3.73
N HIS A 95 23.03 -16.64 3.04
CA HIS A 95 22.75 -16.47 1.61
C HIS A 95 23.85 -16.99 0.67
N GLY A 96 24.95 -17.52 1.22
CA GLY A 96 26.12 -17.95 0.45
C GLY A 96 27.05 -16.78 0.12
N ASP A 97 28.30 -17.08 -0.17
CA ASP A 97 29.32 -16.07 -0.48
C ASP A 97 29.01 -15.31 -1.78
N PHE A 98 28.30 -15.95 -2.69
CA PHE A 98 27.88 -15.39 -3.98
C PHE A 98 26.37 -15.23 -4.09
N GLY A 99 25.63 -15.25 -3.00
CA GLY A 99 24.17 -15.12 -3.01
C GLY A 99 23.41 -16.32 -3.50
N GLU A 100 24.05 -17.48 -3.58
CA GLU A 100 23.50 -18.74 -4.08
C GLU A 100 22.53 -19.42 -3.10
N GLY A 101 22.43 -18.90 -1.86
CA GLY A 101 21.63 -19.48 -0.79
C GLY A 101 22.29 -20.66 -0.11
N VAL A 102 21.98 -20.88 1.16
CA VAL A 102 22.46 -22.04 1.94
C VAL A 102 21.25 -22.73 2.57
N ASP A 103 21.11 -24.03 2.32
CA ASP A 103 20.03 -24.86 2.84
C ASP A 103 18.63 -24.27 2.54
N ARG A 104 17.90 -23.84 3.59
CA ARG A 104 16.57 -23.23 3.48
C ARG A 104 16.58 -21.74 3.13
N TRP A 105 17.75 -21.11 3.19
CA TRP A 105 17.85 -19.67 2.98
C TRP A 105 17.80 -19.33 1.49
N PRO A 106 17.07 -18.28 1.12
CA PRO A 106 16.81 -18.03 -0.29
C PRO A 106 18.05 -17.56 -1.04
N VAL A 107 18.10 -17.95 -2.30
CA VAL A 107 18.99 -17.39 -3.32
C VAL A 107 18.67 -15.91 -3.53
N LEU A 108 19.70 -15.08 -3.68
CA LEU A 108 19.56 -13.64 -3.90
C LEU A 108 19.94 -13.20 -5.32
N ILE A 109 20.60 -14.07 -6.08
CA ILE A 109 21.23 -13.75 -7.37
C ILE A 109 20.77 -14.74 -8.44
N GLY A 110 20.72 -14.29 -9.71
CA GLY A 110 20.28 -15.10 -10.83
C GLY A 110 18.76 -15.18 -10.95
N GLY A 111 18.29 -16.23 -11.59
CA GLY A 111 16.85 -16.43 -11.83
C GLY A 111 16.30 -15.63 -13.02
N GLU A 112 17.15 -15.07 -13.89
CA GLU A 112 16.72 -14.37 -15.10
C GLU A 112 15.84 -15.31 -15.93
N ASP A 113 14.79 -14.76 -16.53
CA ASP A 113 13.83 -15.44 -17.39
C ASP A 113 13.09 -16.63 -16.74
N SER A 114 13.30 -16.89 -15.44
CA SER A 114 12.67 -18.00 -14.74
C SER A 114 11.22 -17.77 -14.33
N LEU A 115 10.78 -16.50 -14.20
CA LEU A 115 9.49 -16.13 -13.60
C LEU A 115 8.27 -16.67 -14.35
N ASN A 116 8.38 -16.97 -15.64
CA ASN A 116 7.30 -17.55 -16.45
C ASN A 116 7.43 -19.06 -16.62
N THR A 117 8.36 -19.69 -15.92
CA THR A 117 8.59 -21.13 -15.96
C THR A 117 7.77 -21.88 -14.90
N HIS A 118 7.85 -23.21 -14.91
CA HIS A 118 7.19 -24.07 -13.91
C HIS A 118 7.84 -23.93 -12.52
N ASP A 119 9.11 -23.56 -12.45
CA ASP A 119 9.89 -23.43 -11.21
C ASP A 119 10.58 -22.05 -11.19
N PRO A 120 9.83 -20.97 -10.88
CA PRO A 120 10.36 -19.62 -10.90
C PRO A 120 11.29 -19.36 -9.73
N GLU A 121 12.48 -18.87 -10.00
CA GLU A 121 13.45 -18.45 -9.00
C GLU A 121 13.34 -16.93 -8.75
N LYS A 122 12.91 -16.57 -7.55
CA LYS A 122 12.59 -15.19 -7.17
C LYS A 122 13.73 -14.58 -6.39
N THR A 123 14.61 -13.88 -7.08
CA THR A 123 15.79 -13.23 -6.51
C THR A 123 15.64 -11.70 -6.46
N THR A 124 16.64 -11.00 -5.95
CA THR A 124 16.70 -9.54 -5.99
C THR A 124 16.76 -9.03 -7.44
N GLY A 125 17.41 -9.74 -8.35
CA GLY A 125 17.51 -9.38 -9.76
C GLY A 125 16.30 -9.79 -10.60
N SER A 126 15.82 -11.01 -10.42
CA SER A 126 14.74 -11.55 -11.27
C SER A 126 13.35 -11.06 -10.90
N TYR A 127 13.07 -10.83 -9.61
CA TYR A 127 11.71 -10.62 -9.10
C TYR A 127 11.41 -9.21 -8.60
N TRP A 128 12.33 -8.58 -7.89
CA TRP A 128 12.08 -7.32 -7.22
C TRP A 128 11.94 -6.17 -8.22
N PRO A 129 10.82 -5.39 -8.16
CA PRO A 129 10.56 -4.35 -9.16
C PRO A 129 11.29 -3.03 -8.90
N TYR A 130 11.80 -2.80 -7.70
CA TYR A 130 12.43 -1.55 -7.30
C TYR A 130 13.61 -1.77 -6.37
N ALA A 131 14.74 -1.12 -6.64
CA ALA A 131 15.91 -1.14 -5.76
C ALA A 131 15.63 -0.52 -4.38
N SER A 132 14.77 0.49 -4.32
CA SER A 132 14.30 1.10 -3.07
C SER A 132 13.59 0.11 -2.15
N THR A 133 12.84 -0.83 -2.71
CA THR A 133 12.16 -1.88 -1.93
C THR A 133 13.17 -2.90 -1.37
N ILE A 134 14.26 -3.19 -2.10
CA ILE A 134 15.35 -4.04 -1.59
C ILE A 134 16.00 -3.37 -0.38
N TYR A 135 16.29 -2.07 -0.49
CA TYR A 135 16.84 -1.28 0.61
C TYR A 135 15.92 -1.32 1.83
N ASP A 136 14.65 -1.00 1.64
CA ASP A 136 13.65 -0.97 2.72
C ASP A 136 13.54 -2.32 3.42
N TYR A 137 13.53 -3.40 2.66
CA TYR A 137 13.48 -4.75 3.22
C TYR A 137 14.73 -5.11 4.02
N ILE A 138 15.93 -4.83 3.49
CA ILE A 138 17.19 -5.14 4.17
C ILE A 138 17.29 -4.33 5.46
N TYR A 139 17.09 -3.02 5.41
CA TYR A 139 17.15 -2.18 6.58
C TYR A 139 16.14 -2.60 7.65
N ARG A 140 14.93 -2.93 7.24
CA ARG A 140 13.80 -3.23 8.13
C ARG A 140 13.83 -4.63 8.72
N ALA A 141 14.38 -5.62 8.01
CA ALA A 141 14.23 -7.03 8.35
C ALA A 141 15.54 -7.83 8.43
N MET A 142 16.64 -7.33 7.89
CA MET A 142 17.93 -8.01 7.81
C MET A 142 19.02 -7.30 8.62
N PRO A 143 20.05 -8.02 9.11
CA PRO A 143 20.19 -9.47 9.17
C PRO A 143 19.08 -10.13 9.99
N PHE A 144 18.70 -11.37 9.63
CA PHE A 144 17.64 -12.10 10.32
C PHE A 144 17.95 -12.26 11.83
N GLY A 145 17.04 -11.74 12.67
CA GLY A 145 17.23 -11.71 14.12
C GLY A 145 17.97 -10.47 14.65
N ALA A 146 18.49 -9.60 13.76
CA ALA A 146 19.15 -8.35 14.11
C ALA A 146 18.69 -7.19 13.22
N ALA A 147 17.38 -7.09 12.99
CA ALA A 147 16.77 -6.04 12.17
C ALA A 147 17.18 -4.64 12.65
N GLN A 148 17.39 -3.70 11.69
CA GLN A 148 17.80 -2.31 11.95
C GLN A 148 19.15 -2.16 12.69
N SER A 149 20.02 -3.17 12.62
CA SER A 149 21.39 -3.09 13.16
C SER A 149 22.38 -2.46 12.19
N LEU A 150 22.06 -2.46 10.88
CA LEU A 150 22.88 -1.84 9.85
C LEU A 150 22.68 -0.32 9.85
N SER A 151 23.75 0.42 9.61
CA SER A 151 23.67 1.86 9.31
C SER A 151 23.04 2.08 7.92
N TYR A 152 22.67 3.31 7.64
CA TYR A 152 22.14 3.68 6.33
C TYR A 152 23.15 3.44 5.21
N ASP A 153 24.42 3.80 5.43
CA ASP A 153 25.47 3.58 4.44
C ASP A 153 25.74 2.09 4.22
N GLU A 154 25.86 1.27 5.27
CA GLU A 154 26.02 -0.18 5.15
C GLU A 154 24.86 -0.81 4.37
N THR A 155 23.63 -0.34 4.59
CA THR A 155 22.49 -0.82 3.82
C THR A 155 22.59 -0.45 2.33
N TYR A 156 23.01 0.79 1.99
CA TYR A 156 23.29 1.18 0.61
C TYR A 156 24.39 0.34 -0.03
N GLN A 157 25.44 0.03 0.71
CA GLN A 157 26.57 -0.77 0.27
C GLN A 157 26.14 -2.20 -0.07
N ILE A 158 25.37 -2.85 0.83
CA ILE A 158 24.84 -4.19 0.59
C ILE A 158 23.90 -4.19 -0.61
N VAL A 159 23.00 -3.20 -0.73
CA VAL A 159 22.10 -3.11 -1.90
C VAL A 159 22.89 -2.92 -3.17
N ALA A 160 23.91 -2.05 -3.19
CA ALA A 160 24.77 -1.85 -4.36
C ALA A 160 25.48 -3.16 -4.74
N TYR A 161 26.00 -3.89 -3.76
CA TYR A 161 26.63 -5.19 -4.01
C TYR A 161 25.66 -6.21 -4.63
N LEU A 162 24.46 -6.33 -4.09
CA LEU A 162 23.44 -7.23 -4.66
C LEU A 162 23.00 -6.82 -6.07
N LEU A 163 22.88 -5.53 -6.35
CA LEU A 163 22.57 -5.02 -7.69
C LEU A 163 23.72 -5.31 -8.67
N TYR A 164 24.98 -5.12 -8.26
CA TYR A 164 26.16 -5.45 -9.05
C TYR A 164 26.22 -6.95 -9.36
N MET A 165 26.02 -7.80 -8.35
CA MET A 165 26.04 -9.25 -8.52
C MET A 165 24.93 -9.77 -9.45
N ASN A 166 23.88 -8.99 -9.69
CA ASN A 166 22.81 -9.28 -10.63
C ASN A 166 22.97 -8.49 -11.96
N ASP A 167 24.16 -7.98 -12.27
CA ASP A 167 24.47 -7.24 -13.50
C ASP A 167 23.57 -6.01 -13.77
N ILE A 168 23.02 -5.39 -12.71
CA ILE A 168 22.11 -4.23 -12.81
C ILE A 168 22.85 -2.91 -12.76
N ILE A 169 23.96 -2.84 -12.03
CA ILE A 169 24.83 -1.67 -11.94
C ILE A 169 26.31 -2.10 -12.04
N ASP A 170 27.18 -1.16 -12.38
CA ASP A 170 28.63 -1.37 -12.38
C ASP A 170 29.20 -1.36 -10.94
N GLU A 171 30.37 -1.98 -10.76
CA GLU A 171 31.04 -2.10 -9.46
C GLU A 171 31.35 -0.74 -8.80
N GLU A 172 31.75 0.25 -9.63
CA GLU A 172 32.08 1.59 -9.17
C GLU A 172 30.87 2.51 -8.97
N PHE A 173 29.68 2.02 -9.30
CA PHE A 173 28.45 2.81 -9.14
C PHE A 173 28.20 3.13 -7.67
N VAL A 174 27.99 4.41 -7.35
CA VAL A 174 27.66 4.85 -6.00
C VAL A 174 26.15 5.02 -5.89
N LEU A 175 25.52 4.12 -5.15
CA LEU A 175 24.09 4.16 -4.81
C LEU A 175 23.85 5.17 -3.70
N THR A 176 22.83 6.02 -3.84
CA THR A 176 22.49 7.08 -2.87
C THR A 176 20.98 7.28 -2.80
N GLU A 177 20.50 8.06 -1.82
CA GLU A 177 19.09 8.47 -1.73
C GLU A 177 18.58 9.20 -2.99
N ASN A 178 19.46 9.83 -3.75
CA ASN A 178 19.08 10.62 -4.94
C ASN A 178 18.95 9.78 -6.22
N ASN A 179 19.49 8.56 -6.24
CA ASN A 179 19.48 7.73 -7.43
C ASN A 179 18.84 6.34 -7.27
N ILE A 180 18.61 5.87 -6.05
CA ILE A 180 18.02 4.55 -5.80
C ILE A 180 16.66 4.35 -6.47
N GLY A 181 15.81 5.37 -6.50
CA GLY A 181 14.51 5.32 -7.19
C GLY A 181 14.60 5.36 -8.73
N LYS A 182 15.80 5.58 -9.28
CA LYS A 182 16.06 5.66 -10.75
C LYS A 182 16.67 4.39 -11.32
N ILE A 183 17.02 3.42 -10.46
CA ILE A 183 17.54 2.13 -10.91
C ILE A 183 16.43 1.40 -11.67
N GLU A 184 16.74 0.97 -12.89
CA GLU A 184 15.84 0.20 -13.73
C GLU A 184 16.01 -1.29 -13.44
N MET A 185 15.10 -1.82 -12.62
CA MET A 185 15.08 -3.24 -12.28
C MET A 185 14.49 -4.06 -13.43
N PRO A 186 15.01 -5.29 -13.71
CA PRO A 186 14.52 -6.15 -14.80
C PRO A 186 13.01 -6.43 -14.75
N ASN A 187 12.45 -6.61 -13.56
CA ASN A 187 11.03 -6.92 -13.36
C ASN A 187 10.18 -5.71 -12.98
N ARG A 188 10.62 -4.49 -13.31
CA ARG A 188 9.92 -3.24 -12.95
C ARG A 188 8.45 -3.23 -13.38
N ASP A 189 8.18 -3.73 -14.57
CA ASP A 189 6.84 -3.74 -15.17
C ASP A 189 6.16 -5.11 -15.11
N GLY A 190 6.72 -6.08 -14.38
CA GLY A 190 6.21 -7.45 -14.29
C GLY A 190 5.01 -7.62 -13.37
N PHE A 191 4.68 -6.61 -12.55
CA PHE A 191 3.52 -6.64 -11.65
C PHE A 191 2.31 -5.99 -12.30
N LEU A 192 1.28 -6.80 -12.55
CA LEU A 192 0.05 -6.33 -13.18
C LEU A 192 -0.91 -5.75 -12.14
N LEU A 193 -1.32 -4.50 -12.34
CA LEU A 193 -2.37 -3.82 -11.60
C LEU A 193 -3.40 -3.24 -12.59
N PRO A 194 -4.70 -3.34 -12.33
CA PRO A 194 -5.37 -4.04 -11.23
C PRO A 194 -5.33 -5.56 -11.39
N ASP A 195 -5.51 -6.28 -10.28
CA ASP A 195 -5.62 -7.74 -10.27
C ASP A 195 -6.73 -8.20 -11.21
N PRO A 196 -6.39 -8.93 -12.30
CA PRO A 196 -7.36 -9.30 -13.34
C PRO A 196 -8.20 -10.52 -12.97
N ARG A 197 -8.40 -10.85 -11.70
CA ARG A 197 -9.17 -12.02 -11.29
C ARG A 197 -10.56 -12.01 -11.96
N PRO A 198 -10.81 -12.82 -12.99
CA PRO A 198 -12.06 -12.80 -13.73
C PRO A 198 -13.24 -13.31 -12.91
N ASP A 199 -12.98 -14.14 -11.91
CA ASP A 199 -13.96 -14.64 -10.95
C ASP A 199 -14.60 -13.54 -10.08
N VAL A 200 -13.87 -12.47 -9.76
CA VAL A 200 -14.39 -11.33 -9.01
C VAL A 200 -15.16 -10.36 -9.89
N LEU A 201 -14.72 -10.14 -11.13
CA LEU A 201 -15.31 -9.18 -12.06
C LEU A 201 -16.55 -9.70 -12.79
N ASN A 202 -16.64 -11.03 -13.00
CA ASN A 202 -17.68 -11.65 -13.84
C ASN A 202 -18.66 -12.52 -13.04
N PHE A 203 -18.61 -12.49 -11.70
CA PHE A 203 -19.53 -13.29 -10.90
C PHE A 203 -20.91 -12.62 -10.83
N ASN A 204 -21.73 -12.85 -11.89
CA ASN A 204 -23.12 -12.39 -11.98
C ASN A 204 -24.14 -13.48 -11.61
N GLY A 205 -23.69 -14.62 -11.10
CA GLY A 205 -24.52 -15.77 -10.79
C GLY A 205 -24.64 -16.04 -9.30
N GLN A 206 -25.56 -16.92 -8.93
CA GLN A 206 -25.60 -17.47 -7.58
C GLN A 206 -24.37 -18.34 -7.33
N PRO A 207 -23.78 -18.29 -6.10
CA PRO A 207 -22.65 -19.13 -5.75
C PRO A 207 -23.00 -20.62 -6.00
N CYS A 208 -22.13 -21.29 -6.72
CA CYS A 208 -22.29 -22.72 -6.90
C CYS A 208 -22.07 -23.44 -5.57
N MET A 209 -23.10 -24.11 -5.04
CA MET A 209 -23.05 -24.78 -3.74
C MET A 209 -23.00 -26.29 -3.84
N LYS A 210 -23.19 -26.88 -5.04
CA LYS A 210 -23.13 -28.34 -5.27
C LYS A 210 -22.64 -28.63 -6.68
N ASN A 211 -21.74 -29.61 -6.78
CA ASN A 211 -21.19 -30.11 -8.05
C ASN A 211 -20.58 -29.02 -8.94
N CYS A 212 -19.92 -28.05 -8.35
CA CYS A 212 -19.39 -26.88 -9.03
C CYS A 212 -18.25 -27.19 -10.01
N ASN A 213 -17.46 -28.22 -9.72
CA ASN A 213 -16.43 -28.74 -10.60
C ASN A 213 -16.64 -30.22 -10.82
N VAL A 214 -16.72 -30.61 -12.08
CA VAL A 214 -16.88 -32.00 -12.48
C VAL A 214 -15.55 -32.76 -12.37
N SER A 215 -14.41 -32.06 -12.50
CA SER A 215 -13.08 -32.60 -12.30
C SER A 215 -12.09 -31.51 -11.93
N THR A 216 -11.14 -31.85 -11.06
CA THR A 216 -10.00 -30.99 -10.74
C THR A 216 -8.71 -31.74 -11.12
N ASN A 217 -7.81 -31.08 -11.83
CA ASN A 217 -6.47 -31.57 -12.09
C ASN A 217 -5.48 -30.85 -11.16
N ILE A 218 -4.62 -31.61 -10.51
CA ILE A 218 -3.49 -31.04 -9.78
C ILE A 218 -2.46 -30.63 -10.83
N ILE A 219 -2.25 -29.33 -11.02
CA ILE A 219 -1.30 -28.77 -11.99
C ILE A 219 0.03 -28.36 -11.34
N GLY A 220 0.11 -28.39 -10.00
CA GLY A 220 1.32 -28.08 -9.25
C GLY A 220 1.12 -28.41 -7.78
N LYS A 221 2.22 -28.53 -7.04
CA LYS A 221 2.25 -28.71 -5.59
C LYS A 221 3.14 -27.64 -4.99
N ALA A 222 2.79 -27.16 -3.79
CA ALA A 222 3.71 -26.41 -2.97
C ALA A 222 4.93 -27.30 -2.66
N ARG A 223 6.11 -26.70 -2.66
CA ARG A 223 7.33 -27.40 -2.24
C ARG A 223 7.14 -27.87 -0.80
N ASP A 224 7.50 -29.11 -0.49
CA ASP A 224 7.57 -29.57 0.88
C ASP A 224 8.77 -28.86 1.54
N ILE A 225 8.44 -27.91 2.41
CA ILE A 225 9.44 -27.21 3.21
C ILE A 225 9.50 -27.95 4.54
N ASP A 226 10.45 -28.84 4.68
CA ASP A 226 10.79 -29.44 5.97
C ASP A 226 11.74 -28.48 6.70
N VAL A 227 11.22 -27.84 7.73
CA VAL A 227 11.98 -26.93 8.61
C VAL A 227 12.34 -27.60 9.95
N THR A 228 12.04 -28.86 10.12
CA THR A 228 12.43 -29.63 11.31
C THR A 228 13.93 -29.89 11.27
N PRO A 229 14.70 -29.59 12.32
CA PRO A 229 16.08 -30.02 12.40
C PRO A 229 16.15 -31.55 12.29
N GLU A 230 17.01 -32.08 11.42
CA GLU A 230 17.27 -33.51 11.39
C GLU A 230 17.83 -33.90 12.75
N ASP A 231 17.20 -34.86 13.43
CA ASP A 231 17.73 -35.40 14.66
C ASP A 231 19.01 -36.22 14.31
N ASP A 232 20.17 -35.64 14.64
CA ASP A 232 21.48 -36.33 14.57
C ASP A 232 21.59 -37.49 15.57
N SER A 233 20.50 -38.22 15.77
CA SER A 233 20.44 -39.40 16.65
C SER A 233 20.42 -40.69 15.85
N SER A 234 21.57 -41.04 15.27
CA SER A 234 21.85 -42.41 14.84
C SER A 234 23.29 -42.80 15.05
#